data_503a00fc97674f4bb4303a7f795ab55b
#
_entry.id   503a00fc97674f4bb4303a7f795ab55b
#
_cell.length_a   1.000
_cell.length_b   1.000
_cell.length_c   1.000
_cell.angle_alpha   90.00
_cell.angle_beta   90.00
_cell.angle_gamma   90.00
#
_symmetry.space_group_name_H-M   'P 1'
#
loop_
_entity.id
_entity.type
_entity.pdbx_description
1 polymer ?
#
loop_
_entity_poly.entity_id
_entity_poly.type
_entity_poly.pdbx_seq_one_letter_code
_entity_poly.pdbx_strand_id
1 'polypeptide(L)'
;RRGMEHGYALCVVDDEGEVICFFLLEPPGIPKMGTWDMIRAGLLGAAWKFGLASTRRLIATKDYFEASERRVLGARAGKVSRLNRLTVLPARQGQGVGSTALAAALRDVDAPVMLETQDARNVAFYERLGFAVVDEDTCPIGEYHTWSMLREGQISS
;
A
#
# COMPACT_ATOMS: atom_id res chain seq x y z
N ARG A 1 -4.58 -13.66 -16.52
CA ARG A 1 -3.73 -13.25 -15.40
C ARG A 1 -2.27 -13.42 -15.82
N ARG A 2 -1.56 -12.36 -16.19
CA ARG A 2 -0.10 -12.37 -16.29
C ARG A 2 0.43 -11.70 -15.02
N GLY A 3 1.03 -12.49 -14.13
CA GLY A 3 1.81 -11.95 -13.01
C GLY A 3 2.95 -11.14 -13.57
N MET A 4 3.04 -9.89 -13.20
CA MET A 4 4.22 -9.08 -13.45
C MET A 4 5.25 -9.46 -12.38
N GLU A 5 6.52 -9.56 -12.74
CA GLU A 5 7.61 -9.96 -11.84
C GLU A 5 7.79 -9.02 -10.60
N HIS A 6 7.05 -7.90 -10.53
CA HIS A 6 7.21 -6.85 -9.52
C HIS A 6 5.92 -6.43 -8.80
N GLY A 7 4.86 -7.21 -8.86
CA GLY A 7 3.60 -6.92 -8.19
C GLY A 7 2.37 -7.08 -9.09
N TYR A 8 1.21 -7.14 -8.46
CA TYR A 8 -0.06 -7.23 -9.17
C TYR A 8 -0.74 -5.86 -9.18
N ALA A 9 -0.74 -5.20 -10.33
CA ALA A 9 -1.64 -4.08 -10.59
C ALA A 9 -2.99 -4.67 -11.03
N LEU A 10 -4.02 -4.43 -10.25
CA LEU A 10 -5.38 -4.93 -10.49
C LEU A 10 -6.30 -3.75 -10.79
N CYS A 11 -7.12 -3.90 -11.82
CA CYS A 11 -8.14 -2.91 -12.13
C CYS A 11 -9.49 -3.58 -12.33
N VAL A 12 -10.54 -2.84 -12.02
CA VAL A 12 -11.93 -3.16 -12.37
C VAL A 12 -12.34 -2.21 -13.47
N VAL A 13 -12.90 -2.76 -14.53
CA VAL A 13 -13.47 -2.01 -15.64
C VAL A 13 -14.99 -2.19 -15.62
N ASP A 14 -15.73 -1.18 -16.02
CA ASP A 14 -17.16 -1.29 -16.23
C ASP A 14 -17.51 -1.88 -17.61
N ASP A 15 -18.79 -1.95 -17.93
CA ASP A 15 -19.28 -2.51 -19.19
C ASP A 15 -18.89 -1.66 -20.42
N GLU A 16 -18.50 -0.42 -20.21
CA GLU A 16 -18.01 0.50 -21.24
C GLU A 16 -16.48 0.40 -21.42
N GLY A 17 -15.79 -0.38 -20.57
CA GLY A 17 -14.35 -0.57 -20.59
C GLY A 17 -13.58 0.53 -19.84
N GLU A 18 -14.25 1.39 -19.08
CA GLU A 18 -13.62 2.41 -18.25
C GLU A 18 -13.07 1.81 -16.95
N VAL A 19 -11.86 2.21 -16.56
CA VAL A 19 -11.25 1.78 -15.30
C VAL A 19 -11.90 2.51 -14.14
N ILE A 20 -12.71 1.81 -13.34
CA ILE A 20 -13.47 2.37 -12.22
C ILE A 20 -12.82 2.12 -10.86
N CYS A 21 -11.92 1.15 -10.77
CA CYS A 21 -11.13 0.87 -9.55
C CYS A 21 -9.75 0.36 -9.94
N PHE A 22 -8.76 0.78 -9.16
CA PHE A 22 -7.38 0.33 -9.31
C PHE A 22 -6.75 0.13 -7.94
N PHE A 23 -5.97 -0.93 -7.78
CA PHE A 23 -5.11 -1.13 -6.62
C PHE A 23 -3.86 -1.92 -6.97
N LEU A 24 -2.84 -1.76 -6.14
CA LEU A 24 -1.56 -2.45 -6.28
C LEU A 24 -1.38 -3.38 -5.09
N LEU A 25 -1.22 -4.67 -5.37
CA LEU A 25 -0.92 -5.70 -4.38
C LEU A 25 0.45 -6.30 -4.68
N GLU A 26 1.39 -6.04 -3.80
CA GLU A 26 2.76 -6.54 -3.92
C GLU A 26 2.90 -7.85 -3.15
N PRO A 27 3.34 -8.95 -3.79
CA PRO A 27 3.61 -10.21 -3.10
C PRO A 27 4.80 -10.10 -2.13
N PRO A 28 4.95 -11.07 -1.21
CA PRO A 28 6.09 -11.12 -0.32
C PRO A 28 7.42 -11.16 -1.08
N GLY A 29 8.47 -10.58 -0.49
CA GLY A 29 9.84 -10.70 -1.01
C GLY A 29 10.20 -9.72 -2.12
N ILE A 30 9.30 -8.83 -2.56
CA ILE A 30 9.67 -7.75 -3.49
C ILE A 30 10.63 -6.80 -2.80
N PRO A 31 11.85 -6.59 -3.37
CA PRO A 31 12.79 -5.64 -2.83
C PRO A 31 12.21 -4.22 -2.86
N LYS A 32 12.34 -3.51 -1.75
CA LYS A 32 12.01 -2.08 -1.73
C LYS A 32 13.01 -1.30 -2.57
N MET A 33 12.52 -0.28 -3.25
CA MET A 33 13.36 0.63 -4.02
C MET A 33 14.39 1.30 -3.09
N GLY A 34 15.67 0.98 -3.30
CA GLY A 34 16.78 1.56 -2.57
C GLY A 34 17.04 3.02 -2.96
N THR A 35 17.85 3.72 -2.18
CA THR A 35 18.22 5.11 -2.48
C THR A 35 18.92 5.23 -3.84
N TRP A 36 19.73 4.23 -4.22
CA TRP A 36 20.38 4.19 -5.53
C TRP A 36 19.39 4.02 -6.68
N ASP A 37 18.36 3.22 -6.49
CA ASP A 37 17.28 3.05 -7.50
C ASP A 37 16.49 4.34 -7.66
N MET A 38 16.24 5.07 -6.56
CA MET A 38 15.62 6.40 -6.60
C MET A 38 16.47 7.42 -7.36
N ILE A 39 17.81 7.40 -7.16
CA ILE A 39 18.73 8.26 -7.90
C ILE A 39 18.68 7.94 -9.40
N ARG A 40 18.73 6.66 -9.77
CA ARG A 40 18.59 6.21 -11.16
C ARG A 40 17.22 6.54 -11.75
N ALA A 41 16.15 6.48 -10.95
CA ALA A 41 14.81 6.85 -11.35
C ALA A 41 14.58 8.38 -11.47
N GLY A 42 15.61 9.21 -11.26
CA GLY A 42 15.55 10.65 -11.48
C GLY A 42 15.43 11.51 -10.22
N LEU A 43 15.78 10.98 -9.03
CA LEU A 43 15.74 11.75 -7.78
C LEU A 43 16.57 13.04 -7.85
N LEU A 44 17.70 13.03 -8.59
CA LEU A 44 18.53 14.23 -8.82
C LEU A 44 17.76 15.29 -9.64
N GLY A 45 17.00 14.87 -10.65
CA GLY A 45 16.13 15.76 -11.41
C GLY A 45 14.98 16.30 -10.58
N ALA A 46 14.41 15.48 -9.70
CA ALA A 46 13.40 15.90 -8.75
C ALA A 46 13.97 16.92 -7.73
N ALA A 47 15.19 16.69 -7.22
CA ALA A 47 15.88 17.64 -6.33
C ALA A 47 16.11 19.00 -7.00
N TRP A 48 16.46 18.98 -8.28
CA TRP A 48 16.60 20.20 -9.07
C TRP A 48 15.27 20.94 -9.26
N LYS A 49 14.18 20.20 -9.55
CA LYS A 49 12.85 20.76 -9.85
C LYS A 49 12.08 21.20 -8.60
N PHE A 50 12.15 20.43 -7.52
CA PHE A 50 11.33 20.62 -6.31
C PHE A 50 12.12 21.11 -5.10
N GLY A 51 13.45 21.23 -5.22
CA GLY A 51 14.35 21.67 -4.18
C GLY A 51 14.81 20.57 -3.21
N LEU A 52 15.94 20.81 -2.57
CA LEU A 52 16.57 19.86 -1.65
C LEU A 52 15.72 19.58 -0.40
N ALA A 53 14.97 20.57 0.09
CA ALA A 53 14.11 20.41 1.25
C ALA A 53 12.99 19.38 0.99
N SER A 54 12.32 19.48 -0.16
CA SER A 54 11.27 18.53 -0.57
C SER A 54 11.82 17.13 -0.77
N THR A 55 13.02 17.02 -1.36
CA THR A 55 13.70 15.74 -1.56
C THR A 55 14.09 15.08 -0.23
N ARG A 56 14.60 15.86 0.73
CA ARG A 56 14.89 15.36 2.09
C ARG A 56 13.63 14.89 2.79
N ARG A 57 12.54 15.64 2.70
CA ARG A 57 11.24 15.21 3.26
C ARG A 57 10.76 13.90 2.65
N LEU A 58 10.87 13.72 1.34
CA LEU A 58 10.49 12.49 0.65
C LEU A 58 11.29 11.29 1.17
N ILE A 59 12.63 11.43 1.27
CA ILE A 59 13.49 10.37 1.78
C ILE A 59 13.16 10.06 3.25
N ALA A 60 13.03 11.08 4.08
CA ALA A 60 12.71 10.91 5.50
C ALA A 60 11.34 10.25 5.71
N THR A 61 10.34 10.60 4.89
CA THR A 61 9.03 9.96 4.92
C THR A 61 9.11 8.48 4.53
N LYS A 62 9.88 8.16 3.47
CA LYS A 62 10.14 6.77 3.08
C LYS A 62 10.80 5.98 4.23
N ASP A 63 11.86 6.54 4.82
CA ASP A 63 12.59 5.89 5.91
C ASP A 63 11.72 5.67 7.14
N TYR A 64 10.83 6.62 7.46
CA TYR A 64 9.85 6.49 8.53
C TYR A 64 8.92 5.29 8.30
N PHE A 65 8.29 5.18 7.12
CA PHE A 65 7.40 4.05 6.81
C PHE A 65 8.13 2.71 6.79
N GLU A 66 9.36 2.67 6.30
CA GLU A 66 10.17 1.45 6.35
C GLU A 66 10.55 1.04 7.78
N ALA A 67 10.82 2.03 8.65
CA ALA A 67 11.08 1.77 10.06
C ALA A 67 9.81 1.31 10.79
N SER A 68 8.64 1.91 10.51
CA SER A 68 7.34 1.49 11.02
C SER A 68 7.04 0.05 10.64
N GLU A 69 7.16 -0.29 9.37
CA GLU A 69 6.94 -1.66 8.90
C GLU A 69 7.87 -2.67 9.59
N ARG A 70 9.17 -2.35 9.72
CA ARG A 70 10.12 -3.22 10.44
C ARG A 70 9.76 -3.39 11.91
N ARG A 71 9.27 -2.33 12.57
CA ARG A 71 8.80 -2.37 13.96
C ARG A 71 7.60 -3.30 14.11
N VAL A 72 6.62 -3.18 13.20
CA VAL A 72 5.38 -3.96 13.23
C VAL A 72 5.61 -5.42 12.86
N LEU A 73 6.35 -5.67 11.80
CA LEU A 73 6.48 -7.01 11.24
C LEU A 73 7.64 -7.82 11.84
N GLY A 74 8.70 -7.18 12.34
CA GLY A 74 9.85 -7.86 12.90
C GLY A 74 10.38 -8.96 11.95
N ALA A 75 10.46 -10.19 12.43
CA ALA A 75 10.91 -11.34 11.65
C ALA A 75 9.97 -11.75 10.49
N ARG A 76 8.77 -11.20 10.43
CA ARG A 76 7.81 -11.40 9.33
C ARG A 76 8.06 -10.47 8.13
N ALA A 77 8.94 -9.47 8.28
CA ALA A 77 9.31 -8.59 7.17
C ALA A 77 9.79 -9.43 5.96
N GLY A 78 9.29 -9.12 4.78
CA GLY A 78 9.55 -9.89 3.57
C GLY A 78 8.67 -11.14 3.36
N LYS A 79 7.87 -11.55 4.35
CA LYS A 79 6.89 -12.64 4.23
C LYS A 79 5.44 -12.16 4.12
N VAL A 80 5.25 -10.86 4.06
CA VAL A 80 3.96 -10.19 4.05
C VAL A 80 3.76 -9.49 2.72
N SER A 81 2.58 -9.66 2.11
CA SER A 81 2.14 -8.89 0.95
C SER A 81 1.82 -7.46 1.37
N ARG A 82 1.93 -6.51 0.45
CA ARG A 82 1.58 -5.11 0.71
C ARG A 82 0.47 -4.66 -0.20
N LEU A 83 -0.57 -4.07 0.39
CA LEU A 83 -1.60 -3.37 -0.37
C LEU A 83 -1.18 -1.90 -0.48
N ASN A 84 -0.73 -1.52 -1.67
CA ASN A 84 -0.42 -0.15 -2.00
C ASN A 84 -1.51 0.41 -2.91
N ARG A 85 -1.99 1.60 -2.58
CA ARG A 85 -2.92 2.37 -3.40
C ARG A 85 -4.20 1.60 -3.77
N LEU A 86 -5.26 1.90 -3.10
CA LEU A 86 -6.61 1.57 -3.54
C LEU A 86 -7.29 2.86 -3.96
N THR A 87 -7.68 2.95 -5.21
CA THR A 87 -8.37 4.12 -5.75
C THR A 87 -9.63 3.69 -6.47
N VAL A 88 -10.74 4.33 -6.16
CA VAL A 88 -12.03 4.15 -6.83
C VAL A 88 -12.41 5.47 -7.47
N LEU A 89 -12.88 5.42 -8.71
CA LEU A 89 -13.36 6.59 -9.45
C LEU A 89 -14.40 7.35 -8.60
N PRO A 90 -14.29 8.68 -8.42
CA PRO A 90 -15.17 9.44 -7.53
C PRO A 90 -16.66 9.17 -7.77
N ALA A 91 -17.08 9.08 -9.02
CA ALA A 91 -18.48 8.79 -9.41
C ALA A 91 -18.95 7.37 -9.01
N ARG A 92 -18.03 6.47 -8.67
CA ARG A 92 -18.30 5.07 -8.27
C ARG A 92 -18.01 4.79 -6.80
N GLN A 93 -17.61 5.81 -6.03
CA GLN A 93 -17.41 5.66 -4.59
C GLN A 93 -18.74 5.45 -3.86
N GLY A 94 -18.69 4.76 -2.72
CA GLY A 94 -19.91 4.43 -1.95
C GLY A 94 -20.75 3.30 -2.52
N GLN A 95 -20.46 2.79 -3.72
CA GLN A 95 -21.21 1.71 -4.39
C GLN A 95 -20.63 0.31 -4.13
N GLY A 96 -19.70 0.16 -3.21
CA GLY A 96 -19.10 -1.14 -2.88
C GLY A 96 -18.05 -1.66 -3.86
N VAL A 97 -17.72 -0.92 -4.93
CA VAL A 97 -16.77 -1.35 -5.97
C VAL A 97 -15.40 -1.72 -5.37
N GLY A 98 -14.84 -0.83 -4.53
CA GLY A 98 -13.53 -1.07 -3.92
C GLY A 98 -13.51 -2.26 -2.97
N SER A 99 -14.55 -2.42 -2.14
CA SER A 99 -14.64 -3.53 -1.20
C SER A 99 -14.82 -4.86 -1.90
N THR A 100 -15.67 -4.93 -2.92
CA THR A 100 -15.91 -6.15 -3.70
C THR A 100 -14.65 -6.56 -4.46
N ALA A 101 -13.99 -5.60 -5.12
CA ALA A 101 -12.76 -5.85 -5.88
C ALA A 101 -11.61 -6.33 -4.97
N LEU A 102 -11.40 -5.65 -3.85
CA LEU A 102 -10.35 -6.02 -2.91
C LEU A 102 -10.65 -7.35 -2.22
N ALA A 103 -11.89 -7.60 -1.78
CA ALA A 103 -12.28 -8.88 -1.20
C ALA A 103 -12.06 -10.05 -2.19
N ALA A 104 -12.34 -9.85 -3.47
CA ALA A 104 -12.09 -10.85 -4.50
C ALA A 104 -10.59 -11.14 -4.67
N ALA A 105 -9.75 -10.10 -4.68
CA ALA A 105 -8.30 -10.27 -4.79
C ALA A 105 -7.68 -10.94 -3.56
N LEU A 106 -8.15 -10.59 -2.37
CA LEU A 106 -7.65 -11.15 -1.11
C LEU A 106 -7.96 -12.64 -0.91
N ARG A 107 -8.93 -13.19 -1.62
CA ARG A 107 -9.21 -14.66 -1.60
C ARG A 107 -8.11 -15.48 -2.23
N ASP A 108 -7.38 -14.89 -3.17
CA ASP A 108 -6.29 -15.55 -3.90
C ASP A 108 -4.91 -15.29 -3.25
N VAL A 109 -4.88 -14.71 -2.03
CA VAL A 109 -3.65 -14.36 -1.32
C VAL A 109 -3.57 -15.14 -0.01
N ASP A 110 -2.65 -16.10 0.03
CA ASP A 110 -2.40 -16.93 1.21
C ASP A 110 -1.52 -16.21 2.25
N ALA A 111 -0.61 -15.36 1.78
CA ALA A 111 0.27 -14.58 2.66
C ALA A 111 -0.51 -13.52 3.45
N PRO A 112 -0.05 -13.17 4.67
CA PRO A 112 -0.57 -11.99 5.36
C PRO A 112 -0.44 -10.74 4.48
N VAL A 113 -1.37 -9.80 4.62
CA VAL A 113 -1.38 -8.55 3.85
C VAL A 113 -1.32 -7.38 4.81
N MET A 114 -0.36 -6.49 4.61
CA MET A 114 -0.20 -5.24 5.34
C MET A 114 -0.58 -4.05 4.47
N LEU A 115 -1.14 -3.03 5.08
CA LEU A 115 -1.35 -1.71 4.50
C LEU A 115 -1.11 -0.62 5.54
N GLU A 116 -0.95 0.61 5.06
CA GLU A 116 -0.92 1.80 5.88
C GLU A 116 -1.94 2.82 5.35
N THR A 117 -2.62 3.50 6.26
CA THR A 117 -3.59 4.55 5.92
C THR A 117 -3.44 5.75 6.86
N GLN A 118 -3.79 6.93 6.35
CA GLN A 118 -3.78 8.21 7.07
C GLN A 118 -5.19 8.78 7.26
N ASP A 119 -6.22 8.04 6.90
CA ASP A 119 -7.60 8.45 7.05
C ASP A 119 -8.37 7.44 7.91
N ALA A 120 -8.89 7.89 9.04
CA ALA A 120 -9.66 7.06 9.97
C ALA A 120 -10.89 6.40 9.31
N ARG A 121 -11.47 7.01 8.27
CA ARG A 121 -12.56 6.40 7.51
C ARG A 121 -12.13 5.13 6.78
N ASN A 122 -10.87 5.07 6.36
CA ASN A 122 -10.32 3.89 5.71
C ASN A 122 -10.07 2.76 6.72
N VAL A 123 -9.80 3.06 8.01
CA VAL A 123 -9.65 2.03 9.04
C VAL A 123 -10.91 1.17 9.09
N ALA A 124 -12.09 1.78 9.28
CA ALA A 124 -13.36 1.07 9.31
C ALA A 124 -13.68 0.33 7.99
N PHE A 125 -13.20 0.85 6.85
CA PHE A 125 -13.33 0.17 5.56
C PHE A 125 -12.50 -1.12 5.52
N TYR A 126 -11.24 -1.07 5.94
CA TYR A 126 -10.35 -2.23 5.92
C TYR A 126 -10.68 -3.25 7.01
N GLU A 127 -11.19 -2.82 8.18
CA GLU A 127 -11.67 -3.74 9.21
C GLU A 127 -12.76 -4.67 8.70
N ARG A 128 -13.70 -4.16 7.89
CA ARG A 128 -14.74 -4.98 7.24
C ARG A 128 -14.18 -6.01 6.25
N LEU A 129 -12.94 -5.85 5.81
CA LEU A 129 -12.22 -6.77 4.92
C LEU A 129 -11.26 -7.70 5.68
N GLY A 130 -11.34 -7.71 7.03
CA GLY A 130 -10.57 -8.59 7.89
C GLY A 130 -9.19 -8.07 8.26
N PHE A 131 -8.91 -6.79 8.07
CA PHE A 131 -7.71 -6.16 8.60
C PHE A 131 -7.92 -5.73 10.05
N ALA A 132 -6.87 -5.79 10.85
CA ALA A 132 -6.82 -5.25 12.20
C ALA A 132 -5.74 -4.18 12.31
N VAL A 133 -5.97 -3.14 13.09
CA VAL A 133 -4.93 -2.16 13.42
C VAL A 133 -3.88 -2.84 14.29
N VAL A 134 -2.62 -2.80 13.88
CA VAL A 134 -1.48 -3.42 14.58
C VAL A 134 -0.48 -2.39 15.09
N ASP A 135 -0.53 -1.18 14.58
CA ASP A 135 0.27 -0.04 15.06
C ASP A 135 -0.44 1.28 14.69
N GLU A 136 -0.28 2.26 15.57
CA GLU A 136 -0.83 3.60 15.41
C GLU A 136 0.22 4.61 15.84
N ASP A 137 0.54 5.56 14.97
CA ASP A 137 1.63 6.50 15.19
C ASP A 137 1.33 7.84 14.50
N THR A 138 2.09 8.87 14.85
CA THR A 138 2.06 10.16 14.15
C THR A 138 3.37 10.37 13.42
N CYS A 139 3.29 10.50 12.09
CA CYS A 139 4.47 10.76 11.28
C CYS A 139 5.04 12.15 11.62
N PRO A 140 6.27 12.24 12.15
CA PRO A 140 6.83 13.52 12.60
C PRO A 140 7.19 14.46 11.43
N ILE A 141 7.23 13.94 10.20
CA ILE A 141 7.65 14.72 9.02
C ILE A 141 6.49 15.53 8.44
N GLY A 142 5.26 15.08 8.63
CA GLY A 142 4.06 15.73 8.10
C GLY A 142 2.98 15.96 9.15
N GLU A 143 3.23 15.57 10.41
CA GLU A 143 2.31 15.70 11.55
C GLU A 143 0.93 15.06 11.29
N TYR A 144 0.90 14.02 10.44
CA TYR A 144 -0.32 13.28 10.16
C TYR A 144 -0.32 11.92 10.86
N HIS A 145 -1.51 11.53 11.28
CA HIS A 145 -1.74 10.26 11.93
C HIS A 145 -1.67 9.12 10.93
N THR A 146 -1.11 7.96 11.34
CA THR A 146 -0.98 6.77 10.49
C THR A 146 -1.45 5.54 11.25
N TRP A 147 -2.17 4.67 10.57
CA TRP A 147 -2.54 3.35 11.04
C TRP A 147 -1.90 2.30 10.16
N SER A 148 -1.11 1.41 10.76
CA SER A 148 -0.64 0.19 10.13
C SER A 148 -1.66 -0.91 10.39
N MET A 149 -2.14 -1.55 9.34
CA MET A 149 -3.15 -2.59 9.46
C MET A 149 -2.66 -3.89 8.83
N LEU A 150 -2.99 -5.01 9.46
CA LEU A 150 -2.60 -6.33 9.02
C LEU A 150 -3.83 -7.25 8.91
N ARG A 151 -3.92 -7.97 7.82
CA ARG A 151 -4.81 -9.11 7.64
C ARG A 151 -3.96 -10.37 7.64
N GLU A 152 -4.27 -11.32 8.53
CA GLU A 152 -3.59 -12.61 8.55
C GLU A 152 -3.89 -13.40 7.28
N GLY A 153 -2.92 -14.20 6.85
CA GLY A 153 -3.08 -15.10 5.72
C GLY A 153 -4.06 -16.22 6.00
N GLN A 154 -4.61 -16.81 4.95
CA GLN A 154 -5.40 -18.03 5.11
C GLN A 154 -4.45 -19.18 5.43
N ILE A 155 -4.63 -19.80 6.59
CA ILE A 155 -3.95 -21.04 6.92
C ILE A 155 -4.65 -22.11 6.08
N SER A 156 -4.01 -22.56 5.00
CA SER A 156 -4.46 -23.77 4.31
C SER A 156 -4.28 -24.95 5.28
N SER A 157 -5.40 -25.43 5.79
CA SER A 157 -5.48 -26.67 6.58
C SER A 157 -5.35 -27.87 5.66
#